data_2e8ea5e50bf86c1988b377d91695cfad
#
_entry.id   2e8ea5e50bf86c1988b377d91695cfad
#
_cell.length_a   1.000
_cell.length_b   1.000
_cell.length_c   1.000
_cell.angle_alpha   90.00
_cell.angle_beta   90.00
_cell.angle_gamma   90.00
#
_symmetry.space_group_name_H-M   'P 1'
#
loop_
_entity.id
_entity.type
_entity.pdbx_description
1 polymer ?
#
loop_
_entity_poly.entity_id
_entity_poly.type
_entity_poly.pdbx_seq_one_letter_code
_entity_poly.pdbx_strand_id
1 'polypeptide(L)'
;MKDLQRKYNSYKKKSHDNLGIGHFYERQIRYLYETKGWRVEPYGILKGKNDLGRDLICTKKKQVLIIQAKNWSVKNKKTIYPKHLMQLAGSILHYINQNPKHKIPTGVFITTAKFHDDTKKVAKALNIQHRNIKLDKNYPMIKCNINRKGKRLFFFPFDKLYDNVHIDINNGEFYTDKISECIKKGFKHVG
;
A
#
# COMPACT_ATOMS: atom_id res chain seq x y z
N MET A 1 -11.89 3.81 25.40
CA MET A 1 -11.44 4.75 24.35
C MET A 1 -10.01 5.24 24.53
N LYS A 2 -9.66 5.80 25.70
CA LYS A 2 -8.27 6.24 25.98
C LYS A 2 -7.26 5.11 25.80
N ASP A 3 -7.60 3.89 26.20
CA ASP A 3 -6.71 2.72 26.05
C ASP A 3 -6.49 2.30 24.61
N LEU A 4 -7.52 2.33 23.76
CA LEU A 4 -7.36 2.04 22.33
C LEU A 4 -6.49 3.07 21.63
N GLN A 5 -6.65 4.37 21.95
CA GLN A 5 -5.79 5.41 21.40
C GLN A 5 -4.33 5.24 21.87
N ARG A 6 -4.14 4.85 23.14
CA ARG A 6 -2.80 4.56 23.70
C ARG A 6 -2.17 3.36 22.99
N LYS A 7 -2.93 2.26 22.80
CA LYS A 7 -2.49 1.06 22.06
C LYS A 7 -2.11 1.41 20.61
N TYR A 8 -2.91 2.21 19.92
CA TYR A 8 -2.63 2.69 18.58
C TYR A 8 -1.34 3.54 18.52
N ASN A 9 -1.20 4.49 19.43
CA ASN A 9 0.00 5.32 19.50
C ASN A 9 1.26 4.48 19.77
N SER A 10 1.16 3.47 20.63
CA SER A 10 2.24 2.51 20.90
C SER A 10 2.59 1.69 19.67
N TYR A 11 1.60 1.24 18.91
CA TYR A 11 1.82 0.52 17.64
C TYR A 11 2.62 1.38 16.64
N LYS A 12 2.29 2.66 16.48
CA LYS A 12 3.03 3.59 15.60
C LYS A 12 4.50 3.77 16.00
N LYS A 13 4.76 3.76 17.31
CA LYS A 13 6.12 3.97 17.86
C LYS A 13 6.96 2.69 17.89
N LYS A 14 6.31 1.53 17.83
CA LYS A 14 6.99 0.23 17.94
C LYS A 14 8.04 0.08 16.83
N SER A 15 9.19 -0.49 17.18
CA SER A 15 10.14 -1.01 16.20
C SER A 15 9.54 -2.26 15.57
N HIS A 16 9.57 -2.32 14.27
CA HIS A 16 9.15 -3.48 13.50
C HIS A 16 10.38 -4.20 12.97
N ASP A 17 10.31 -5.52 12.84
CA ASP A 17 11.29 -6.30 12.11
C ASP A 17 11.27 -5.95 10.60
N ASN A 18 12.15 -6.57 9.83
CA ASN A 18 12.27 -6.26 8.39
C ASN A 18 10.98 -6.53 7.62
N LEU A 19 10.23 -7.58 7.96
CA LEU A 19 8.96 -7.91 7.33
C LEU A 19 7.88 -6.90 7.72
N GLY A 20 7.77 -6.62 9.02
CA GLY A 20 6.81 -5.65 9.53
C GLY A 20 7.03 -4.24 8.99
N ILE A 21 8.30 -3.81 8.82
CA ILE A 21 8.59 -2.50 8.22
C ILE A 21 8.30 -2.48 6.70
N GLY A 22 8.42 -3.62 6.02
CA GLY A 22 7.97 -3.79 4.63
C GLY A 22 6.47 -3.59 4.50
N HIS A 23 5.69 -4.33 5.29
CA HIS A 23 4.22 -4.19 5.32
C HIS A 23 3.77 -2.78 5.71
N PHE A 24 4.50 -2.13 6.64
CA PHE A 24 4.21 -0.76 7.02
C PHE A 24 4.38 0.20 5.83
N TYR A 25 5.42 -0.01 5.03
CA TYR A 25 5.68 0.78 3.83
C TYR A 25 4.63 0.53 2.74
N GLU A 26 4.26 -0.72 2.49
CA GLU A 26 3.18 -1.07 1.55
C GLU A 26 1.85 -0.42 1.96
N ARG A 27 1.52 -0.43 3.26
CA ARG A 27 0.31 0.24 3.80
C ARG A 27 0.37 1.76 3.64
N GLN A 28 1.55 2.39 3.81
CA GLN A 28 1.72 3.81 3.50
C GLN A 28 1.46 4.11 2.02
N ILE A 29 2.04 3.30 1.11
CA ILE A 29 1.80 3.48 -0.33
C ILE A 29 0.33 3.27 -0.66
N ARG A 30 -0.31 2.25 -0.07
CA ARG A 30 -1.75 2.03 -0.18
C ARG A 30 -2.55 3.27 0.23
N TYR A 31 -2.27 3.84 1.39
CA TYR A 31 -2.88 5.08 1.86
C TYR A 31 -2.77 6.21 0.83
N LEU A 32 -1.57 6.43 0.25
CA LEU A 32 -1.34 7.48 -0.74
C LEU A 32 -2.15 7.29 -2.03
N TYR A 33 -2.47 6.07 -2.40
CA TYR A 33 -3.28 5.78 -3.58
C TYR A 33 -4.79 5.79 -3.27
N GLU A 34 -5.23 5.19 -2.16
CA GLU A 34 -6.64 5.20 -1.76
C GLU A 34 -7.15 6.63 -1.51
N THR A 35 -6.34 7.50 -0.90
CA THR A 35 -6.68 8.93 -0.71
C THR A 35 -6.75 9.73 -2.03
N LYS A 36 -6.29 9.17 -3.13
CA LYS A 36 -6.45 9.72 -4.49
C LYS A 36 -7.58 9.03 -5.26
N GLY A 37 -8.42 8.25 -4.61
CA GLY A 37 -9.56 7.56 -5.20
C GLY A 37 -9.19 6.33 -6.02
N TRP A 38 -8.06 5.68 -5.75
CA TRP A 38 -7.74 4.36 -6.29
C TRP A 38 -8.30 3.27 -5.38
N ARG A 39 -8.87 2.24 -5.96
CA ARG A 39 -9.09 0.98 -5.24
C ARG A 39 -7.76 0.23 -5.21
N VAL A 40 -7.28 -0.13 -4.02
CA VAL A 40 -5.98 -0.76 -3.84
C VAL A 40 -6.12 -2.13 -3.19
N GLU A 41 -5.67 -3.17 -3.86
CA GLU A 41 -5.51 -4.51 -3.29
C GLU A 41 -4.08 -4.65 -2.75
N PRO A 42 -3.89 -4.94 -1.45
CA PRO A 42 -2.58 -5.16 -0.85
C PRO A 42 -2.12 -6.60 -1.13
N TYR A 43 -1.80 -6.87 -2.40
CA TYR A 43 -1.55 -8.22 -2.91
C TYR A 43 -0.38 -8.90 -2.21
N GLY A 44 0.73 -8.18 -1.97
CA GLY A 44 1.90 -8.68 -1.26
C GLY A 44 1.58 -9.13 0.16
N ILE A 45 0.87 -8.31 0.95
CA ILE A 45 0.46 -8.65 2.32
C ILE A 45 -0.48 -9.87 2.34
N LEU A 46 -1.41 -9.97 1.38
CA LEU A 46 -2.42 -11.04 1.35
C LEU A 46 -1.86 -12.37 0.79
N LYS A 47 -0.89 -12.33 -0.11
CA LYS A 47 -0.31 -13.51 -0.78
C LYS A 47 1.05 -13.94 -0.23
N GLY A 48 1.72 -13.05 0.50
CA GLY A 48 3.04 -13.32 1.06
C GLY A 48 4.05 -13.73 -0.02
N LYS A 49 4.75 -14.83 0.16
CA LYS A 49 5.78 -15.31 -0.78
C LYS A 49 5.28 -15.61 -2.21
N ASN A 50 3.97 -15.73 -2.39
CA ASN A 50 3.33 -16.02 -3.69
C ASN A 50 2.87 -14.76 -4.42
N ASP A 51 3.34 -13.59 -4.02
CA ASP A 51 2.99 -12.29 -4.62
C ASP A 51 3.59 -12.06 -6.00
N LEU A 52 4.60 -12.85 -6.38
CA LEU A 52 5.36 -12.71 -7.62
C LEU A 52 6.00 -11.32 -7.80
N GLY A 53 6.26 -10.60 -6.68
CA GLY A 53 6.79 -9.24 -6.70
C GLY A 53 5.74 -8.16 -6.99
N ARG A 54 4.46 -8.46 -6.78
CA ARG A 54 3.34 -7.49 -6.83
C ARG A 54 2.91 -7.16 -5.43
N ASP A 55 3.32 -6.02 -4.92
CA ASP A 55 2.96 -5.63 -3.56
C ASP A 55 1.55 -5.03 -3.53
N LEU A 56 1.20 -4.18 -4.52
CA LEU A 56 -0.13 -3.57 -4.64
C LEU A 56 -0.65 -3.65 -6.07
N ILE A 57 -1.95 -3.91 -6.22
CA ILE A 57 -2.69 -3.77 -7.47
C ILE A 57 -3.68 -2.64 -7.30
N CYS A 58 -3.52 -1.56 -8.07
CA CYS A 58 -4.36 -0.37 -7.98
C CYS A 58 -5.25 -0.24 -9.21
N THR A 59 -6.55 -0.04 -9.01
CA THR A 59 -7.52 0.16 -10.10
C THR A 59 -8.26 1.48 -9.92
N LYS A 60 -8.38 2.24 -11.01
CA LYS A 60 -9.18 3.47 -11.06
C LYS A 60 -9.76 3.65 -12.45
N LYS A 61 -11.09 3.64 -12.56
CA LYS A 61 -11.77 3.64 -13.87
C LYS A 61 -11.26 2.48 -14.74
N LYS A 62 -10.66 2.80 -15.90
CA LYS A 62 -10.07 1.81 -16.82
C LYS A 62 -8.54 1.63 -16.65
N GLN A 63 -7.95 2.23 -15.62
CA GLN A 63 -6.51 2.17 -15.37
C GLN A 63 -6.19 1.09 -14.34
N VAL A 64 -5.10 0.36 -14.58
CA VAL A 64 -4.55 -0.62 -13.65
C VAL A 64 -3.07 -0.30 -13.44
N LEU A 65 -2.64 -0.23 -12.17
CA LEU A 65 -1.22 -0.14 -11.82
C LEU A 65 -0.82 -1.40 -11.06
N ILE A 66 0.35 -1.95 -11.40
CA ILE A 66 1.01 -2.98 -10.61
C ILE A 66 2.21 -2.32 -9.94
N ILE A 67 2.20 -2.30 -8.62
CA ILE A 67 3.20 -1.60 -7.83
C ILE A 67 4.08 -2.62 -7.11
N GLN A 68 5.39 -2.43 -7.22
CA GLN A 68 6.39 -3.04 -6.35
C GLN A 68 6.96 -1.96 -5.43
N ALA A 69 6.96 -2.21 -4.12
CA ALA A 69 7.42 -1.30 -3.08
C ALA A 69 8.63 -1.87 -2.33
N LYS A 70 9.75 -1.19 -2.35
CA LYS A 70 10.99 -1.63 -1.67
C LYS A 70 11.44 -0.58 -0.66
N ASN A 71 11.18 -0.84 0.63
CA ASN A 71 11.72 -0.03 1.72
C ASN A 71 13.11 -0.54 2.09
N TRP A 72 14.14 -0.02 1.46
CA TRP A 72 15.51 -0.37 1.80
C TRP A 72 16.18 0.73 2.62
N SER A 73 16.79 0.34 3.72
CA SER A 73 17.48 1.28 4.61
C SER A 73 18.52 2.10 3.85
N VAL A 74 18.40 3.42 3.95
CA VAL A 74 19.40 4.36 3.42
C VAL A 74 20.76 4.12 4.07
N LYS A 75 20.79 3.65 5.33
CA LYS A 75 22.04 3.31 6.05
C LYS A 75 22.85 2.22 5.33
N ASN A 76 22.18 1.27 4.68
CA ASN A 76 22.84 0.15 3.98
C ASN A 76 23.26 0.50 2.56
N LYS A 77 23.16 1.77 2.13
CA LYS A 77 23.53 2.26 0.78
C LYS A 77 23.01 1.38 -0.37
N LYS A 78 21.89 0.67 -0.15
CA LYS A 78 21.31 -0.20 -1.17
C LYS A 78 20.84 0.62 -2.37
N THR A 79 21.09 0.09 -3.55
CA THR A 79 20.75 0.70 -4.84
C THR A 79 19.84 -0.24 -5.60
N ILE A 80 18.87 0.32 -6.33
CA ILE A 80 18.00 -0.44 -7.21
C ILE A 80 18.71 -0.63 -8.54
N TYR A 81 18.91 -1.89 -8.92
CA TYR A 81 19.53 -2.33 -10.15
C TYR A 81 18.50 -2.82 -11.17
N PRO A 82 18.83 -2.95 -12.48
CA PRO A 82 17.92 -3.38 -13.54
C PRO A 82 17.14 -4.65 -13.22
N LYS A 83 17.77 -5.65 -12.57
CA LYS A 83 17.13 -6.93 -12.21
C LYS A 83 15.83 -6.78 -11.41
N HIS A 84 15.72 -5.72 -10.60
CA HIS A 84 14.50 -5.49 -9.79
C HIS A 84 13.33 -5.03 -10.67
N LEU A 85 13.62 -4.27 -11.73
CA LEU A 85 12.59 -3.87 -12.70
C LEU A 85 12.19 -5.03 -13.61
N MET A 86 13.13 -5.92 -13.94
CA MET A 86 12.84 -7.13 -14.72
C MET A 86 11.89 -8.06 -13.95
N GLN A 87 12.05 -8.16 -12.62
CA GLN A 87 11.09 -8.89 -11.78
C GLN A 87 9.69 -8.30 -11.89
N LEU A 88 9.55 -6.97 -11.79
CA LEU A 88 8.25 -6.29 -11.94
C LEU A 88 7.68 -6.47 -13.35
N ALA A 89 8.51 -6.39 -14.40
CA ALA A 89 8.08 -6.64 -15.78
C ALA A 89 7.52 -8.05 -15.95
N GLY A 90 8.20 -9.08 -15.41
CA GLY A 90 7.69 -10.45 -15.40
C GLY A 90 6.36 -10.58 -14.68
N SER A 91 6.18 -9.87 -13.56
CA SER A 91 4.92 -9.82 -12.82
C SER A 91 3.78 -9.18 -13.62
N ILE A 92 4.09 -8.15 -14.41
CA ILE A 92 3.13 -7.50 -15.31
C ILE A 92 2.68 -8.46 -16.41
N LEU A 93 3.62 -9.15 -17.06
CA LEU A 93 3.31 -10.14 -18.08
C LEU A 93 2.43 -11.27 -17.53
N HIS A 94 2.77 -11.77 -16.34
CA HIS A 94 1.95 -12.77 -15.66
C HIS A 94 0.53 -12.26 -15.37
N TYR A 95 0.39 -10.98 -14.91
CA TYR A 95 -0.92 -10.39 -14.69
C TYR A 95 -1.74 -10.29 -15.99
N ILE A 96 -1.13 -9.87 -17.09
CA ILE A 96 -1.78 -9.77 -18.41
C ILE A 96 -2.30 -11.14 -18.84
N ASN A 97 -1.47 -12.18 -18.70
CA ASN A 97 -1.87 -13.55 -19.06
C ASN A 97 -3.07 -14.05 -18.22
N GLN A 98 -3.11 -13.73 -16.94
CA GLN A 98 -4.24 -14.10 -16.08
C GLN A 98 -5.49 -13.25 -16.31
N ASN A 99 -5.37 -12.07 -16.89
CA ASN A 99 -6.44 -11.09 -17.05
C ASN A 99 -6.52 -10.55 -18.49
N PRO A 100 -6.74 -11.41 -19.51
CA PRO A 100 -6.62 -11.04 -20.94
C PRO A 100 -7.63 -9.96 -21.36
N LYS A 101 -8.73 -9.81 -20.63
CA LYS A 101 -9.76 -8.79 -20.90
C LYS A 101 -9.44 -7.43 -20.23
N HIS A 102 -8.46 -7.38 -19.35
CA HIS A 102 -8.07 -6.14 -18.69
C HIS A 102 -7.17 -5.31 -19.60
N LYS A 103 -7.17 -3.99 -19.38
CA LYS A 103 -6.18 -3.12 -20.02
C LYS A 103 -4.77 -3.49 -19.53
N ILE A 104 -3.79 -3.30 -20.41
CA ILE A 104 -2.37 -3.48 -20.07
C ILE A 104 -2.04 -2.58 -18.87
N PRO A 105 -1.59 -3.15 -17.75
CA PRO A 105 -1.29 -2.38 -16.57
C PRO A 105 0.01 -1.58 -16.73
N THR A 106 0.09 -0.45 -16.03
CA THR A 106 1.34 0.29 -15.90
C THR A 106 2.11 -0.21 -14.68
N GLY A 107 3.38 -0.57 -14.87
CA GLY A 107 4.27 -0.89 -13.76
C GLY A 107 4.71 0.37 -13.01
N VAL A 108 4.74 0.30 -11.68
CA VAL A 108 5.26 1.39 -10.85
C VAL A 108 6.21 0.79 -9.80
N PHE A 109 7.47 1.20 -9.84
CA PHE A 109 8.45 0.80 -8.84
C PHE A 109 8.65 1.92 -7.83
N ILE A 110 8.33 1.68 -6.56
CA ILE A 110 8.42 2.67 -5.48
C ILE A 110 9.46 2.22 -4.46
N THR A 111 10.37 3.10 -4.08
CA THR A 111 11.45 2.74 -3.14
C THR A 111 11.93 3.93 -2.33
N THR A 112 12.57 3.63 -1.19
CA THR A 112 13.35 4.59 -0.40
C THR A 112 14.81 4.66 -0.85
N ALA A 113 15.28 3.69 -1.66
CA ALA A 113 16.65 3.59 -2.14
C ALA A 113 16.88 4.44 -3.40
N LYS A 114 18.14 4.66 -3.75
CA LYS A 114 18.53 5.31 -5.00
C LYS A 114 18.39 4.34 -6.18
N PHE A 115 18.08 4.86 -7.35
CA PHE A 115 18.13 4.10 -8.61
C PHE A 115 19.51 4.27 -9.25
N HIS A 116 20.10 3.16 -9.68
CA HIS A 116 21.26 3.18 -10.56
C HIS A 116 20.88 3.80 -11.92
N ASP A 117 21.81 4.47 -12.61
CA ASP A 117 21.47 5.16 -13.85
C ASP A 117 20.99 4.20 -14.95
N ASP A 118 21.60 3.03 -15.07
CA ASP A 118 21.13 2.01 -16.00
C ASP A 118 19.72 1.49 -15.64
N THR A 119 19.35 1.49 -14.36
CA THR A 119 18.00 1.15 -13.94
C THR A 119 16.96 2.15 -14.47
N LYS A 120 17.31 3.43 -14.53
CA LYS A 120 16.42 4.47 -15.10
C LYS A 120 16.25 4.26 -16.60
N LYS A 121 17.33 3.88 -17.33
CA LYS A 121 17.25 3.54 -18.76
C LYS A 121 16.34 2.33 -18.99
N VAL A 122 16.50 1.27 -18.19
CA VAL A 122 15.66 0.07 -18.26
C VAL A 122 14.22 0.38 -17.90
N ALA A 123 13.97 1.21 -16.88
CA ALA A 123 12.61 1.65 -16.53
C ALA A 123 11.90 2.32 -17.73
N LYS A 124 12.62 3.21 -18.44
CA LYS A 124 12.10 3.86 -19.66
C LYS A 124 11.80 2.83 -20.76
N ALA A 125 12.72 1.90 -21.03
CA ALA A 125 12.54 0.85 -22.05
C ALA A 125 11.35 -0.08 -21.75
N LEU A 126 11.13 -0.42 -20.48
CA LEU A 126 10.03 -1.27 -20.02
C LEU A 126 8.73 -0.51 -19.75
N ASN A 127 8.68 0.81 -19.97
CA ASN A 127 7.56 1.70 -19.62
C ASN A 127 7.11 1.54 -18.14
N ILE A 128 8.09 1.39 -17.24
CA ILE A 128 7.87 1.31 -15.80
C ILE A 128 8.13 2.68 -15.18
N GLN A 129 7.14 3.22 -14.51
CA GLN A 129 7.30 4.42 -13.69
C GLN A 129 8.13 4.08 -12.45
N HIS A 130 9.01 4.99 -12.03
CA HIS A 130 9.77 4.84 -10.80
C HIS A 130 9.63 6.07 -9.91
N ARG A 131 9.55 5.85 -8.60
CA ARG A 131 9.33 6.91 -7.60
C ARG A 131 10.15 6.67 -6.36
N ASN A 132 10.74 7.73 -5.82
CA ASN A 132 11.31 7.70 -4.48
C ASN A 132 10.30 8.28 -3.49
N ILE A 133 9.81 7.46 -2.58
CA ILE A 133 8.93 7.87 -1.49
C ILE A 133 9.58 7.45 -0.18
N LYS A 134 9.83 8.40 0.70
CA LYS A 134 10.38 8.11 2.04
C LYS A 134 9.32 7.41 2.90
N LEU A 135 9.79 6.53 3.78
CA LEU A 135 8.94 5.97 4.82
C LEU A 135 8.54 7.07 5.79
N ASP A 136 7.25 7.32 5.90
CA ASP A 136 6.65 8.20 6.89
C ASP A 136 5.83 7.36 7.89
N LYS A 137 6.29 7.28 9.12
CA LYS A 137 5.56 6.58 10.18
C LYS A 137 4.38 7.36 10.74
N ASN A 138 4.20 8.62 10.32
CA ASN A 138 3.15 9.50 10.83
C ASN A 138 1.92 9.59 9.93
N TYR A 139 1.87 8.85 8.81
CA TYR A 139 0.64 8.83 8.01
C TYR A 139 -0.55 8.29 8.83
N PRO A 140 -1.77 8.76 8.58
CA PRO A 140 -2.97 8.27 9.28
C PRO A 140 -3.22 6.80 8.95
N MET A 141 -3.45 5.97 10.00
CA MET A 141 -3.57 4.51 9.81
C MET A 141 -4.92 3.95 10.23
N ILE A 142 -5.75 4.68 10.97
CA ILE A 142 -7.09 4.21 11.31
C ILE A 142 -7.95 4.31 10.06
N LYS A 143 -8.49 3.19 9.61
CA LYS A 143 -9.39 3.11 8.47
C LYS A 143 -10.84 3.25 8.92
N CYS A 144 -11.56 4.22 8.40
CA CYS A 144 -13.00 4.41 8.61
C CYS A 144 -13.73 4.00 7.34
N ASN A 145 -14.41 2.86 7.37
CA ASN A 145 -15.06 2.23 6.22
C ASN A 145 -16.58 2.10 6.44
N ILE A 146 -17.34 2.22 5.37
CA ILE A 146 -18.78 1.98 5.34
C ILE A 146 -19.02 0.66 4.59
N ASN A 147 -19.41 -0.39 5.32
CA ASN A 147 -19.60 -1.69 4.71
C ASN A 147 -20.84 -1.74 3.79
N ARG A 148 -21.02 -2.84 3.05
CA ARG A 148 -22.15 -3.03 2.11
C ARG A 148 -23.54 -2.91 2.76
N LYS A 149 -23.65 -3.06 4.10
CA LYS A 149 -24.90 -2.90 4.87
C LYS A 149 -25.06 -1.49 5.44
N GLY A 150 -24.23 -0.52 5.01
CA GLY A 150 -24.25 0.86 5.49
C GLY A 150 -23.67 1.05 6.91
N LYS A 151 -23.12 0.02 7.55
CA LYS A 151 -22.52 0.13 8.88
C LYS A 151 -21.19 0.87 8.80
N ARG A 152 -21.02 1.89 9.63
CA ARG A 152 -19.79 2.68 9.77
C ARG A 152 -18.85 2.01 10.76
N LEU A 153 -17.72 1.54 10.30
CA LEU A 153 -16.77 0.74 11.08
C LEU A 153 -15.37 1.35 10.96
N PHE A 154 -14.59 1.32 12.04
CA PHE A 154 -13.18 1.68 11.95
C PHE A 154 -12.27 0.55 12.41
N PHE A 155 -11.07 0.52 11.81
CA PHE A 155 -10.10 -0.55 11.95
C PHE A 155 -8.72 0.02 12.26
N PHE A 156 -8.01 -0.65 13.16
CA PHE A 156 -6.60 -0.38 13.44
C PHE A 156 -5.68 -1.28 12.62
N PRO A 157 -4.41 -0.88 12.40
CA PRO A 157 -3.43 -1.70 11.65
C PRO A 157 -3.14 -3.08 12.26
N PHE A 158 -3.53 -3.31 13.51
CA PHE A 158 -3.39 -4.58 14.23
C PHE A 158 -4.68 -5.40 14.27
N ASP A 159 -5.76 -4.94 13.67
CA ASP A 159 -6.99 -5.71 13.55
C ASP A 159 -6.88 -6.70 12.39
N LYS A 160 -7.36 -7.92 12.60
CA LYS A 160 -7.26 -9.04 11.64
C LYS A 160 -7.77 -8.70 10.24
N LEU A 161 -8.81 -7.89 10.15
CA LEU A 161 -9.45 -7.53 8.88
C LEU A 161 -8.88 -6.27 8.23
N TYR A 162 -7.93 -5.60 8.86
CA TYR A 162 -7.43 -4.29 8.40
C TYR A 162 -6.99 -4.27 6.92
N ASP A 163 -6.23 -5.27 6.50
CA ASP A 163 -5.71 -5.29 5.14
C ASP A 163 -6.75 -5.70 4.09
N ASN A 164 -7.84 -6.35 4.52
CA ASN A 164 -8.98 -6.68 3.65
C ASN A 164 -9.93 -5.48 3.42
N VAL A 165 -9.84 -4.45 4.26
CA VAL A 165 -10.71 -3.26 4.18
C VAL A 165 -10.11 -2.23 3.23
N HIS A 166 -10.87 -1.84 2.21
CA HIS A 166 -10.56 -0.73 1.30
C HIS A 166 -11.18 0.57 1.81
N ILE A 167 -10.58 1.70 1.45
CA ILE A 167 -11.12 3.03 1.71
C ILE A 167 -11.50 3.68 0.39
N ASP A 168 -12.78 3.97 0.23
CA ASP A 168 -13.31 4.76 -0.89
C ASP A 168 -13.68 6.17 -0.40
N ILE A 169 -12.81 7.12 -0.70
CA ILE A 169 -13.02 8.52 -0.30
C ILE A 169 -14.29 9.14 -0.91
N ASN A 170 -14.74 8.63 -2.06
CA ASN A 170 -15.96 9.12 -2.72
C ASN A 170 -17.23 8.65 -1.99
N ASN A 171 -17.12 7.63 -1.15
CA ASN A 171 -18.21 7.09 -0.33
C ASN A 171 -18.21 7.67 1.10
N GLY A 172 -17.42 8.73 1.38
CA GLY A 172 -17.31 9.31 2.71
C GLY A 172 -16.46 8.49 3.68
N GLU A 173 -15.70 7.54 3.18
CA GLU A 173 -14.72 6.78 3.94
C GLU A 173 -13.39 7.55 4.01
N PHE A 174 -12.61 7.33 5.07
CA PHE A 174 -11.40 8.13 5.27
C PHE A 174 -10.39 7.43 6.18
N TYR A 175 -9.18 7.99 6.20
CA TYR A 175 -8.14 7.66 7.15
C TYR A 175 -8.00 8.75 8.21
N THR A 176 -7.69 8.36 9.45
CA THR A 176 -7.41 9.30 10.54
C THR A 176 -6.42 8.71 11.55
N ASP A 177 -5.86 9.58 12.40
CA ASP A 177 -5.07 9.20 13.57
C ASP A 177 -5.86 9.32 14.88
N LYS A 178 -7.09 9.86 14.82
CA LYS A 178 -7.87 10.22 16.00
C LYS A 178 -9.14 9.38 16.10
N ILE A 179 -9.22 8.52 17.12
CA ILE A 179 -10.44 7.75 17.42
C ILE A 179 -11.63 8.69 17.66
N SER A 180 -11.40 9.85 18.27
CA SER A 180 -12.45 10.85 18.51
C SER A 180 -13.13 11.32 17.22
N GLU A 181 -12.39 11.41 16.12
CA GLU A 181 -12.95 11.74 14.80
C GLU A 181 -13.83 10.61 14.25
N CYS A 182 -13.40 9.35 14.41
CA CYS A 182 -14.20 8.19 14.02
C CYS A 182 -15.55 8.22 14.72
N ILE A 183 -15.55 8.40 16.05
CA ILE A 183 -16.75 8.40 16.88
C ILE A 183 -17.66 9.58 16.54
N LYS A 184 -17.09 10.79 16.41
CA LYS A 184 -17.85 11.98 16.02
C LYS A 184 -18.61 11.79 14.71
N LYS A 185 -18.06 11.02 13.78
CA LYS A 185 -18.68 10.68 12.49
C LYS A 185 -19.53 9.41 12.54
N GLY A 186 -19.80 8.84 13.72
CA GLY A 186 -20.67 7.69 13.92
C GLY A 186 -20.04 6.33 13.59
N PHE A 187 -18.71 6.24 13.49
CA PHE A 187 -18.02 4.97 13.28
C PHE A 187 -17.80 4.23 14.60
N LYS A 188 -17.91 2.90 14.57
CA LYS A 188 -17.67 2.00 15.70
C LYS A 188 -16.47 1.09 15.41
N HIS A 189 -15.69 0.76 16.44
CA HIS A 189 -14.60 -0.20 16.31
C HIS A 189 -15.14 -1.59 16.01
N VAL A 190 -14.47 -2.29 15.09
CA VAL A 190 -14.66 -3.71 14.89
C VAL A 190 -13.81 -4.41 15.94
N GLY A 191 -14.40 -4.73 17.08
CA GLY A 191 -13.79 -5.49 18.16
C GLY A 191 -13.71 -6.97 17.84
#